data_2caffd75673641e0ae62ffbd6d9dc965
#
_entry.id   2caffd75673641e0ae62ffbd6d9dc965
#
_cell.length_a   1.000
_cell.length_b   1.000
_cell.length_c   1.000
_cell.angle_alpha   90.00
_cell.angle_beta   90.00
_cell.angle_gamma   90.00
#
_symmetry.space_group_name_H-M   'P 1'
#
loop_
_entity.id
_entity.type
_entity.pdbx_description
1 polymer ?
#
loop_
_entity_poly.entity_id
_entity_poly.type
_entity_poly.pdbx_seq_one_letter_code
_entity_poly.pdbx_strand_id
1 'polypeptide(L)' 'MAKVGVLGAGSWGTALAILLHDNGHDVTVWSIDPKEVEMLSEKREHVSKLPGVHISEEIRFTNEMEDAIVEKDF' A
#
# COMPACT_ATOMS: atom_id res chain seq x y z
N MET A 1 -5.87 4.47 -16.19
CA MET A 1 -5.08 4.16 -14.98
C MET A 1 -4.82 5.44 -14.19
N ALA A 2 -5.09 5.44 -12.90
CA ALA A 2 -4.83 6.57 -12.03
C ALA A 2 -3.65 6.26 -11.11
N LYS A 3 -3.00 7.32 -10.61
CA LYS A 3 -1.98 7.20 -9.57
C LYS A 3 -2.66 7.50 -8.25
N VAL A 4 -2.72 6.51 -7.36
CA VAL A 4 -3.48 6.58 -6.13
C VAL A 4 -2.57 6.48 -4.91
N GLY A 5 -2.75 7.39 -3.96
CA GLY A 5 -2.10 7.33 -2.67
C GLY A 5 -3.09 6.88 -1.60
N VAL A 6 -2.74 5.85 -0.84
CA VAL A 6 -3.57 5.36 0.26
C VAL A 6 -2.88 5.74 1.57
N LEU A 7 -3.56 6.51 2.41
CA LEU A 7 -3.01 6.98 3.68
C LEU A 7 -3.47 6.06 4.81
N GLY A 8 -2.61 5.13 5.19
CA GLY A 8 -2.89 4.16 6.23
C GLY A 8 -2.79 2.74 5.71
N ALA A 9 -1.90 1.95 6.31
CA ALA A 9 -1.64 0.57 5.88
C ALA A 9 -2.24 -0.47 6.84
N GLY A 10 -3.35 -0.15 7.48
CA GLY A 10 -4.11 -1.14 8.26
C GLY A 10 -4.78 -2.15 7.34
N SER A 11 -5.58 -3.05 7.90
CA SER A 11 -6.25 -4.08 7.09
C SER A 11 -7.16 -3.47 6.02
N TRP A 12 -7.89 -2.41 6.36
CA TRP A 12 -8.77 -1.72 5.42
C TRP A 12 -7.99 -1.04 4.30
N GLY A 13 -6.92 -0.28 4.66
CA GLY A 13 -6.10 0.40 3.67
C GLY A 13 -5.38 -0.56 2.73
N THR A 14 -4.87 -1.67 3.28
CA THR A 14 -4.19 -2.69 2.49
C THR A 14 -5.17 -3.37 1.54
N ALA A 15 -6.38 -3.70 2.01
CA ALA A 15 -7.40 -4.32 1.16
C ALA A 15 -7.83 -3.37 0.03
N LEU A 16 -7.98 -2.08 0.33
CA LEU A 16 -8.31 -1.08 -0.67
C LEU A 16 -7.20 -0.94 -1.71
N ALA A 17 -5.95 -0.97 -1.28
CA ALA A 17 -4.80 -0.89 -2.19
C ALA A 17 -4.79 -2.07 -3.16
N ILE A 18 -5.06 -3.27 -2.67
CA ILE A 18 -5.14 -4.47 -3.52
C ILE A 18 -6.25 -4.33 -4.55
N LEU A 19 -7.42 -3.88 -4.12
CA LEU A 19 -8.55 -3.68 -5.01
C LEU A 19 -8.24 -2.66 -6.11
N LEU A 20 -7.64 -1.53 -5.75
CA LEU A 20 -7.28 -0.49 -6.70
C LEU A 20 -6.23 -0.98 -7.68
N HIS A 21 -5.25 -1.73 -7.22
CA HIS A 21 -4.23 -2.30 -8.08
C HIS A 21 -4.85 -3.30 -9.08
N ASP A 22 -5.77 -4.13 -8.61
CA ASP A 22 -6.45 -5.09 -9.48
C ASP A 22 -7.27 -4.41 -10.56
N ASN A 23 -7.70 -3.18 -10.33
CA ASN A 23 -8.41 -2.36 -11.32
C ASN A 23 -7.47 -1.56 -12.23
N GLY A 24 -6.17 -1.82 -12.16
CA GLY A 24 -5.20 -1.24 -13.08
C GLY A 24 -4.61 0.10 -12.64
N HIS A 25 -4.77 0.48 -11.38
CA HIS A 25 -4.22 1.72 -10.87
C HIS A 25 -2.79 1.54 -10.31
N ASP A 26 -2.02 2.62 -10.36
CA ASP A 26 -0.69 2.67 -9.75
C ASP A 26 -0.86 3.12 -8.30
N VAL A 27 -0.59 2.24 -7.34
CA VAL A 27 -0.92 2.46 -5.94
C VAL A 27 0.34 2.59 -5.08
N THR A 28 0.35 3.61 -4.24
CA THR A 28 1.37 3.81 -3.19
C THR A 28 0.65 3.92 -1.86
N VAL A 29 1.08 3.14 -0.87
CA VAL A 29 0.47 3.10 0.45
C VAL A 29 1.43 3.72 1.47
N TRP A 30 0.93 4.67 2.25
CA TRP A 30 1.70 5.30 3.32
C TRP A 30 1.33 4.69 4.67
N SER A 31 2.35 4.45 5.50
CA SER A 31 2.17 4.09 6.90
C SER A 31 3.09 4.93 7.76
N ILE A 32 2.61 5.29 8.95
CA ILE A 32 3.43 6.02 9.92
C ILE A 32 4.50 5.12 10.54
N ASP A 33 4.29 3.82 10.52
CA ASP A 33 5.20 2.86 11.15
C ASP A 33 6.21 2.29 10.14
N PRO A 34 7.52 2.64 10.26
CA PRO A 34 8.52 2.11 9.33
C PRO A 34 8.63 0.59 9.38
N LYS A 35 8.34 -0.02 10.52
CA LYS A 35 8.38 -1.49 10.65
C LYS A 35 7.26 -2.14 9.86
N GLU A 36 6.09 -1.51 9.84
CA GLU A 36 4.97 -1.99 9.03
C GLU A 36 5.31 -1.89 7.55
N VAL A 37 5.90 -0.79 7.12
CA VAL A 37 6.34 -0.60 5.74
C VAL A 37 7.35 -1.68 5.36
N GLU A 38 8.32 -1.95 6.21
CA GLU A 38 9.33 -2.97 5.97
C GLU A 38 8.69 -4.36 5.83
N MET A 39 7.81 -4.70 6.74
CA MET A 39 7.12 -5.99 6.71
C MET A 39 6.30 -6.16 5.44
N LEU A 40 5.52 -5.13 5.05
CA LEU A 40 4.70 -5.19 3.85
C LEU A 40 5.54 -5.25 2.58
N SER A 41 6.65 -4.52 2.54
CA SER A 41 7.53 -4.48 1.36
C SER A 41 8.30 -5.78 1.17
N GLU A 42 8.73 -6.41 2.26
CA GLU A 42 9.52 -7.64 2.18
C GLU A 42 8.65 -8.88 2.04
N LYS A 43 7.59 -8.98 2.82
CA LYS A 43 6.77 -10.20 2.88
C LYS A 43 5.62 -10.18 1.88
N ARG A 44 5.26 -9.02 1.39
CA ARG A 44 4.11 -8.83 0.50
C ARG A 44 2.84 -9.45 1.07
N GLU A 45 2.69 -9.29 2.36
CA GLU A 45 1.58 -9.79 3.13
C GLU A 45 1.48 -8.98 4.42
N HIS A 46 0.27 -8.58 4.81
CA HIS A 46 0.08 -7.95 6.11
C HIS A 46 -0.11 -9.08 7.14
N VAL A 47 1.00 -9.56 7.67
CA VAL A 47 1.04 -10.78 8.47
C VAL A 47 0.10 -10.74 9.68
N SER A 48 -0.05 -9.57 10.30
CA SER A 48 -0.88 -9.45 11.50
C SER A 48 -2.35 -9.17 11.20
N LYS A 49 -2.68 -8.50 10.09
CA LYS A 49 -4.06 -8.04 9.82
C LYS A 49 -4.72 -8.71 8.63
N LEU A 50 -3.95 -9.11 7.62
CA LEU A 50 -4.46 -9.82 6.45
C LEU A 50 -3.56 -11.01 6.13
N PRO A 51 -3.43 -11.98 7.05
CA PRO A 51 -2.56 -13.12 6.80
C PRO A 51 -3.05 -13.97 5.63
N GLY A 52 -2.11 -14.45 4.82
CA GLY A 52 -2.42 -15.29 3.69
C GLY A 52 -2.84 -14.57 2.42
N VAL A 53 -2.96 -13.24 2.47
CA VAL A 53 -3.32 -12.44 1.29
C VAL A 53 -2.03 -11.89 0.68
N HIS A 54 -1.71 -12.34 -0.53
CA HIS A 54 -0.51 -11.86 -1.23
C HIS A 54 -0.73 -10.47 -1.80
N ILE A 55 0.25 -9.59 -1.58
CA ILE A 55 0.22 -8.22 -2.09
C ILE A 55 1.18 -8.12 -3.27
N SER A 56 0.70 -7.62 -4.40
CA SER A 56 1.52 -7.45 -5.60
C SER A 56 2.76 -6.61 -5.32
N GLU A 57 3.88 -7.00 -5.92
CA GLU A 57 5.13 -6.26 -5.82
C GLU A 57 5.06 -4.89 -6.49
N GLU A 58 4.06 -4.65 -7.32
CA GLU A 58 3.85 -3.36 -7.97
C GLU A 58 3.22 -2.32 -7.03
N ILE A 59 2.62 -2.74 -5.93
CA ILE A 59 2.11 -1.83 -4.90
C ILE A 59 3.30 -1.37 -4.06
N ARG A 60 3.48 -0.05 -3.96
CA ARG A 60 4.58 0.53 -3.18
C ARG A 60 4.13 0.92 -1.79
N PHE A 61 4.98 0.66 -0.82
CA PHE A 61 4.75 1.05 0.56
C PHE A 61 5.82 2.04 1.00
N THR A 62 5.43 3.10 1.70
CA THR A 62 6.35 4.14 2.13
C THR A 62 5.94 4.71 3.49
N ASN A 63 6.91 5.20 4.26
CA ASN A 63 6.64 5.99 5.45
C ASN A 63 6.89 7.49 5.21
N GLU A 64 7.18 7.86 3.97
CA GLU A 64 7.34 9.25 3.56
C GLU A 64 6.04 9.75 2.96
N MET A 65 5.37 10.69 3.63
CA MET A 65 4.08 11.22 3.17
C MET A 65 4.14 11.77 1.75
N GLU A 66 5.24 12.42 1.38
CA GLU A 66 5.41 12.98 0.05
C GLU A 66 5.29 11.92 -1.05
N ASP A 67 5.84 10.73 -0.81
CA ASP A 67 5.78 9.66 -1.80
C ASP A 67 4.35 9.22 -2.08
N ALA A 68 3.47 9.38 -1.11
CA ALA A 68 2.10 8.96 -1.21
C ALA A 68 1.17 10.03 -1.79
N ILE A 69 1.57 11.30 -1.79
CA ILE A 69 0.69 12.39 -2.21
C ILE A 69 1.18 13.14 -3.44
N VAL A 70 2.50 13.21 -3.67
CA VAL A 70 3.05 13.95 -4.83
C VAL A 70 2.74 13.22 -6.13
N GLU A 71 2.23 13.95 -7.11
CA GLU A 71 1.86 13.44 -8.43
C GLU A 71 0.80 12.33 -8.40
N LYS A 72 -0.02 12.29 -7.35
CA LYS A 72 -1.15 11.37 -7.28
C LYS A 72 -2.43 12.04 -7.79
N ASP A 73 -3.27 11.25 -8.42
CA ASP A 73 -4.58 11.70 -8.86
C ASP A 73 -5.59 11.63 -7.71
N PHE A 74 -5.38 10.71 -6.81
CA PHE A 74 -6.25 10.50 -5.66
C PHE A 74 -5.45 10.18 -4.41
#